data_11d0f51146c81c0f6e4341ad946f1389
#
_entry.id   11d0f51146c81c0f6e4341ad946f1389
#
_cell.length_a   1.000
_cell.length_b   1.000
_cell.length_c   1.000
_cell.angle_alpha   90.00
_cell.angle_beta   90.00
_cell.angle_gamma   90.00
#
_symmetry.space_group_name_H-M   'P 1'
#
loop_
_entity.id
_entity.type
_entity.pdbx_description
1 polymer ?
#
loop_
_entity_poly.entity_id
_entity_poly.type
_entity_poly.pdbx_seq_one_letter_code
_entity_poly.pdbx_strand_id
1 'polypeptide(L)'
;SLVGSEMCIRDRSALHQHLVATKKRTSLAMVLESGEPREVHHFATLLGYGASAINPYLAQETIHELIGDDLLDKDYYAAVDDYNSAVLHGIVKIASKMGISTIQSYQGSQIFEAIGIGKDVIDEYFTGTVSRIGGITIKDIEKNVDKLHTAAFDPLDLGVSDELESRGSHKFRSGKEEHLYNPQTIYMLQQATRTGDYELYKKYSHMILSLIHI
;
A
#
# COMPACT_ATOMS: atom_id res chain seq x y z
N SER A 1 2.07 4.71 0.87
CA SER A 1 2.70 3.75 1.78
C SER A 1 1.93 2.43 1.71
N LEU A 2 2.63 1.34 1.47
CA LEU A 2 2.08 0.00 1.29
C LEU A 2 1.89 -0.74 2.64
N VAL A 3 1.59 -0.03 3.73
CA VAL A 3 1.67 -0.56 5.11
C VAL A 3 0.75 -1.74 5.40
N GLY A 4 -0.32 -1.97 4.66
CA GLY A 4 -1.20 -3.13 4.87
C GLY A 4 -0.86 -4.35 3.99
N SER A 5 -0.42 -4.11 2.76
CA SER A 5 -0.10 -5.18 1.81
C SER A 5 1.22 -5.90 2.11
N GLU A 6 2.10 -5.31 2.92
CA GLU A 6 3.41 -5.88 3.29
C GLU A 6 3.27 -7.24 3.98
N MET A 7 2.26 -7.42 4.81
CA MET A 7 2.03 -8.67 5.53
C MET A 7 1.66 -9.81 4.59
N CYS A 8 0.73 -9.59 3.68
CA CYS A 8 0.34 -10.58 2.68
C CYS A 8 1.47 -10.90 1.70
N ILE A 9 2.26 -9.88 1.33
CA ILE A 9 3.43 -10.05 0.47
C ILE A 9 4.51 -10.85 1.21
N ARG A 10 4.78 -10.54 2.48
CA ARG A 10 5.76 -11.25 3.31
C ARG A 10 5.39 -12.72 3.49
N ASP A 11 4.20 -13.02 3.97
CA ASP A 11 3.76 -14.38 4.25
C ASP A 11 3.79 -15.23 2.98
N ARG A 12 3.42 -14.62 1.88
CA ARG A 12 3.47 -15.25 0.59
C ARG A 12 4.90 -15.47 0.09
N SER A 13 5.77 -14.46 0.23
CA SER A 13 7.18 -14.59 -0.16
C SER A 13 7.88 -15.64 0.68
N ALA A 14 7.61 -15.69 1.97
CA ALA A 14 8.11 -16.73 2.88
C ALA A 14 7.68 -18.12 2.43
N LEU A 15 6.39 -18.33 2.14
CA LEU A 15 5.89 -19.60 1.61
C LEU A 15 6.50 -19.95 0.25
N HIS A 16 6.62 -18.97 -0.64
CA HIS A 16 7.27 -19.16 -1.94
C HIS A 16 8.72 -19.64 -1.77
N GLN A 17 9.51 -18.94 -0.95
CA GLN A 17 10.91 -19.31 -0.71
C GLN A 17 11.04 -20.69 -0.03
N HIS A 18 10.17 -20.99 0.92
CA HIS A 18 10.11 -22.33 1.54
C HIS A 18 9.80 -23.42 0.48
N LEU A 19 8.84 -23.20 -0.40
CA LEU A 19 8.50 -24.14 -1.48
C LEU A 19 9.63 -24.27 -2.50
N VAL A 20 10.37 -23.21 -2.78
CA VAL A 20 11.58 -23.25 -3.62
C VAL A 20 12.67 -24.09 -2.95
N ALA A 21 12.98 -23.82 -1.69
CA ALA A 21 13.99 -24.54 -0.90
C ALA A 21 13.66 -26.05 -0.79
N THR A 22 12.39 -26.39 -0.64
CA THR A 22 11.91 -27.78 -0.57
C THR A 22 11.63 -28.43 -1.93
N LYS A 23 11.91 -27.72 -3.05
CA LYS A 23 11.70 -28.17 -4.43
C LYS A 23 10.24 -28.53 -4.78
N LYS A 24 9.28 -27.92 -4.08
CA LYS A 24 7.84 -28.17 -4.27
C LYS A 24 7.12 -27.05 -5.02
N ARG A 25 7.79 -25.91 -5.27
CA ARG A 25 7.15 -24.73 -5.83
C ARG A 25 6.43 -24.95 -7.16
N THR A 26 6.99 -25.76 -8.04
CA THR A 26 6.43 -26.05 -9.36
C THR A 26 5.25 -27.02 -9.35
N SER A 27 5.04 -27.72 -8.24
CA SER A 27 3.95 -28.70 -8.09
C SER A 27 2.66 -28.07 -7.52
N LEU A 28 2.70 -26.79 -7.11
CA LEU A 28 1.60 -26.15 -6.40
C LEU A 28 1.29 -24.79 -7.01
N ALA A 29 -0.01 -24.51 -7.19
CA ALA A 29 -0.52 -23.15 -7.37
C ALA A 29 -0.72 -22.51 -5.99
N MET A 30 -0.48 -21.20 -5.90
CA MET A 30 -0.71 -20.45 -4.67
C MET A 30 -1.88 -19.48 -4.87
N VAL A 31 -2.97 -19.74 -4.17
CA VAL A 31 -4.13 -18.86 -4.11
C VAL A 31 -4.02 -18.04 -2.83
N LEU A 32 -4.16 -16.73 -2.95
CA LEU A 32 -4.16 -15.80 -1.84
C LEU A 32 -5.56 -15.25 -1.63
N GLU A 33 -6.10 -15.44 -0.43
CA GLU A 33 -7.32 -14.79 0.03
C GLU A 33 -6.95 -13.76 1.09
N SER A 34 -7.28 -12.48 0.86
CA SER A 34 -6.86 -11.41 1.75
C SER A 34 -7.75 -10.17 1.60
N GLY A 35 -7.92 -9.44 2.71
CA GLY A 35 -8.56 -8.12 2.74
C GLY A 35 -7.66 -6.96 2.31
N GLU A 36 -6.34 -7.19 2.14
CA GLU A 36 -5.38 -6.12 1.89
C GLU A 36 -5.33 -5.62 0.43
N PRO A 37 -5.41 -6.49 -0.61
CA PRO A 37 -5.34 -6.04 -1.98
C PRO A 37 -6.60 -5.27 -2.39
N ARG A 38 -6.42 -4.01 -2.78
CA ARG A 38 -7.49 -3.10 -3.22
C ARG A 38 -7.17 -2.40 -4.53
N GLU A 39 -5.89 -2.10 -4.76
CA GLU A 39 -5.41 -1.32 -5.90
C GLU A 39 -4.54 -2.17 -6.83
N VAL A 40 -4.45 -1.76 -8.10
CA VAL A 40 -3.69 -2.46 -9.15
C VAL A 40 -2.27 -2.83 -8.72
N HIS A 41 -1.55 -1.92 -8.02
CA HIS A 41 -0.17 -2.17 -7.59
C HIS A 41 -0.08 -3.24 -6.49
N HIS A 42 -1.10 -3.40 -5.65
CA HIS A 42 -1.16 -4.50 -4.69
C HIS A 42 -1.19 -5.85 -5.41
N PHE A 43 -2.05 -5.98 -6.42
CA PHE A 43 -2.14 -7.21 -7.24
C PHE A 43 -0.86 -7.46 -8.02
N ALA A 44 -0.31 -6.41 -8.65
CA ALA A 44 0.93 -6.52 -9.40
C ALA A 44 2.09 -7.01 -8.51
N THR A 45 2.21 -6.49 -7.30
CA THR A 45 3.23 -6.90 -6.34
C THR A 45 3.04 -8.35 -5.90
N LEU A 46 1.81 -8.75 -5.55
CA LEU A 46 1.49 -10.13 -5.17
C LEU A 46 1.78 -11.13 -6.29
N LEU A 47 1.46 -10.79 -7.54
CA LEU A 47 1.82 -11.59 -8.72
C LEU A 47 3.34 -11.67 -8.89
N GLY A 48 4.03 -10.54 -8.75
CA GLY A 48 5.49 -10.47 -8.85
C GLY A 48 6.22 -11.31 -7.80
N TYR A 49 5.60 -11.51 -6.63
CA TYR A 49 6.07 -12.48 -5.63
C TYR A 49 5.46 -13.87 -5.80
N GLY A 50 4.82 -14.17 -6.93
CA GLY A 50 4.46 -15.51 -7.38
C GLY A 50 3.02 -15.95 -7.04
N ALA A 51 2.04 -15.05 -6.74
CA ALA A 51 0.63 -15.42 -6.61
C ALA A 51 0.12 -16.01 -7.93
N SER A 52 -0.62 -17.10 -7.85
CA SER A 52 -1.29 -17.70 -8.99
C SER A 52 -2.71 -17.16 -9.15
N ALA A 53 -3.39 -16.93 -8.05
CA ALA A 53 -4.69 -16.28 -7.99
C ALA A 53 -4.80 -15.46 -6.70
N ILE A 54 -5.65 -14.43 -6.74
CA ILE A 54 -5.89 -13.52 -5.61
C ILE A 54 -7.39 -13.33 -5.47
N ASN A 55 -7.92 -13.57 -4.27
CA ASN A 55 -9.29 -13.25 -3.88
C ASN A 55 -9.28 -12.04 -2.94
N PRO A 56 -9.63 -10.83 -3.43
CA PRO A 56 -9.67 -9.60 -2.63
C PRO A 56 -11.04 -9.45 -1.94
N TYR A 57 -11.39 -10.38 -1.04
CA TYR A 57 -12.73 -10.48 -0.48
C TYR A 57 -13.24 -9.17 0.13
N LEU A 58 -12.38 -8.43 0.86
CA LEU A 58 -12.80 -7.18 1.50
C LEU A 58 -13.08 -6.05 0.48
N ALA A 59 -12.37 -6.00 -0.64
CA ALA A 59 -12.69 -5.06 -1.70
C ALA A 59 -14.08 -5.35 -2.32
N GLN A 60 -14.43 -6.63 -2.46
CA GLN A 60 -15.72 -7.06 -2.97
C GLN A 60 -16.84 -6.77 -1.95
N GLU A 61 -16.62 -7.03 -0.66
CA GLU A 61 -17.55 -6.67 0.41
C GLU A 61 -17.78 -5.16 0.49
N THR A 62 -16.72 -4.36 0.33
CA THR A 62 -16.84 -2.89 0.28
C THR A 62 -17.70 -2.43 -0.90
N ILE A 63 -17.62 -3.08 -2.06
CA ILE A 63 -18.51 -2.79 -3.19
C ILE A 63 -19.96 -3.10 -2.83
N HIS A 64 -20.20 -4.23 -2.14
CA HIS A 64 -21.53 -4.60 -1.68
C HIS A 64 -22.11 -3.56 -0.70
N GLU A 65 -21.29 -3.10 0.24
CA GLU A 65 -21.66 -2.07 1.22
C GLU A 65 -21.98 -0.72 0.53
N LEU A 66 -21.15 -0.26 -0.42
CA LEU A 66 -21.42 0.96 -1.18
C LEU A 66 -22.75 0.92 -1.95
N ILE A 67 -23.14 -0.25 -2.44
CA ILE A 67 -24.44 -0.43 -3.09
C ILE A 67 -25.57 -0.39 -2.05
N GLY A 68 -25.37 -1.03 -0.89
CA GLY A 68 -26.34 -1.01 0.21
C GLY A 68 -26.61 0.38 0.79
N ASP A 69 -25.59 1.24 0.77
CA ASP A 69 -25.65 2.63 1.25
C ASP A 69 -26.09 3.64 0.18
N ASP A 70 -26.57 3.18 -0.97
CA ASP A 70 -26.95 4.02 -2.12
C ASP A 70 -25.83 4.95 -2.64
N LEU A 71 -24.56 4.60 -2.38
CA LEU A 71 -23.38 5.34 -2.87
C LEU A 71 -22.94 4.86 -4.25
N LEU A 72 -23.37 3.68 -4.68
CA LEU A 72 -23.08 3.10 -5.99
C LEU A 72 -24.36 2.50 -6.58
N ASP A 73 -24.94 3.18 -7.58
CA ASP A 73 -26.12 2.72 -8.31
C ASP A 73 -25.72 1.72 -9.41
N LYS A 74 -25.51 0.48 -9.01
CA LYS A 74 -25.14 -0.62 -9.92
C LYS A 74 -25.46 -1.98 -9.32
N ASP A 75 -25.75 -2.96 -10.20
CA ASP A 75 -25.81 -4.36 -9.78
C ASP A 75 -24.48 -4.85 -9.24
N TYR A 76 -24.50 -5.63 -8.15
CA TYR A 76 -23.31 -6.12 -7.46
C TYR A 76 -22.36 -6.88 -8.39
N TYR A 77 -22.86 -7.84 -9.15
CA TYR A 77 -22.01 -8.64 -10.04
C TYR A 77 -21.38 -7.81 -11.16
N ALA A 78 -22.17 -6.86 -11.70
CA ALA A 78 -21.65 -5.93 -12.69
C ALA A 78 -20.60 -4.96 -12.12
N ALA A 79 -20.74 -4.54 -10.86
CA ALA A 79 -19.76 -3.69 -10.19
C ALA A 79 -18.46 -4.45 -9.88
N VAL A 80 -18.55 -5.70 -9.42
CA VAL A 80 -17.39 -6.58 -9.19
C VAL A 80 -16.68 -6.90 -10.51
N ASP A 81 -17.40 -7.12 -11.60
CA ASP A 81 -16.80 -7.36 -12.92
C ASP A 81 -16.04 -6.13 -13.44
N ASP A 82 -16.59 -4.93 -13.27
CA ASP A 82 -15.90 -3.67 -13.59
C ASP A 82 -14.61 -3.50 -12.76
N TYR A 83 -14.68 -3.78 -11.47
CA TYR A 83 -13.51 -3.72 -10.60
C TYR A 83 -12.43 -4.70 -11.06
N ASN A 84 -12.80 -5.95 -11.31
CA ASN A 84 -11.88 -6.97 -11.81
C ASN A 84 -11.28 -6.59 -13.17
N SER A 85 -12.10 -6.08 -14.10
CA SER A 85 -11.66 -5.60 -15.40
C SER A 85 -10.68 -4.43 -15.27
N ALA A 86 -10.93 -3.47 -14.38
CA ALA A 86 -10.04 -2.35 -14.12
C ALA A 86 -8.68 -2.82 -13.58
N VAL A 87 -8.67 -3.77 -12.63
CA VAL A 87 -7.45 -4.38 -12.09
C VAL A 87 -6.66 -5.10 -13.18
N LEU A 88 -7.33 -5.93 -13.99
CA LEU A 88 -6.70 -6.68 -15.08
C LEU A 88 -6.09 -5.74 -16.13
N HIS A 89 -6.82 -4.70 -16.56
CA HIS A 89 -6.29 -3.69 -17.47
C HIS A 89 -5.06 -2.97 -16.89
N GLY A 90 -5.08 -2.68 -15.58
CA GLY A 90 -3.94 -2.09 -14.88
C GLY A 90 -2.71 -2.99 -14.87
N ILE A 91 -2.88 -4.29 -14.62
CA ILE A 91 -1.80 -5.29 -14.66
C ILE A 91 -1.22 -5.40 -16.07
N VAL A 92 -2.07 -5.49 -17.09
CA VAL A 92 -1.63 -5.50 -18.50
C VAL A 92 -0.83 -4.24 -18.83
N LYS A 93 -1.28 -3.08 -18.37
CA LYS A 93 -0.58 -1.81 -18.57
C LYS A 93 0.81 -1.80 -17.91
N ILE A 94 0.92 -2.34 -16.68
CA ILE A 94 2.21 -2.48 -15.99
C ILE A 94 3.14 -3.41 -16.78
N ALA A 95 2.67 -4.60 -17.14
CA ALA A 95 3.44 -5.56 -17.92
C ALA A 95 3.90 -4.98 -19.27
N SER A 96 3.02 -4.27 -19.98
CA SER A 96 3.34 -3.59 -21.24
C SER A 96 4.44 -2.55 -21.08
N LYS A 97 4.40 -1.73 -20.03
CA LYS A 97 5.44 -0.73 -19.75
C LYS A 97 6.80 -1.35 -19.45
N MET A 98 6.80 -2.58 -18.92
CA MET A 98 8.01 -3.33 -18.60
C MET A 98 8.49 -4.19 -19.77
N GLY A 99 7.78 -4.20 -20.90
CA GLY A 99 8.10 -5.05 -22.06
C GLY A 99 7.84 -6.53 -21.82
N ILE A 100 6.99 -6.88 -20.85
CA ILE A 100 6.64 -8.27 -20.52
C ILE A 100 5.38 -8.65 -21.28
N SER A 101 5.46 -9.67 -22.13
CA SER A 101 4.38 -10.11 -23.01
C SER A 101 3.53 -11.25 -22.44
N THR A 102 4.02 -11.96 -21.43
CA THR A 102 3.32 -13.09 -20.81
C THR A 102 3.31 -12.96 -19.29
N ILE A 103 2.17 -13.29 -18.67
CA ILE A 103 2.04 -13.20 -17.21
C ILE A 103 3.00 -14.16 -16.49
N GLN A 104 3.35 -15.26 -17.08
CA GLN A 104 4.31 -16.22 -16.53
C GLN A 104 5.70 -15.61 -16.32
N SER A 105 6.11 -14.71 -17.21
CA SER A 105 7.38 -13.99 -17.08
C SER A 105 7.36 -12.90 -16.00
N TYR A 106 6.17 -12.42 -15.64
CA TYR A 106 5.97 -11.48 -14.55
C TYR A 106 5.85 -12.17 -13.20
N GLN A 107 5.23 -13.35 -13.18
CA GLN A 107 4.91 -14.09 -11.98
C GLN A 107 6.17 -14.63 -11.29
N GLY A 108 6.41 -14.21 -10.05
CA GLY A 108 7.61 -14.60 -9.30
C GLY A 108 8.89 -13.87 -9.73
N SER A 109 8.81 -12.84 -10.55
CA SER A 109 9.98 -12.09 -11.06
C SER A 109 10.66 -11.22 -9.99
N GLN A 110 9.99 -10.87 -8.90
CA GLN A 110 10.52 -10.07 -7.79
C GLN A 110 11.18 -8.75 -8.23
N ILE A 111 10.65 -8.11 -9.28
CA ILE A 111 11.20 -6.91 -9.93
C ILE A 111 10.88 -5.62 -9.16
N PHE A 112 10.87 -5.69 -7.86
CA PHE A 112 10.58 -4.58 -6.95
C PHE A 112 11.82 -4.24 -6.13
N GLU A 113 11.83 -3.03 -5.59
CA GLU A 113 12.80 -2.59 -4.60
C GLU A 113 12.07 -2.44 -3.26
N ALA A 114 12.63 -3.01 -2.21
CA ALA A 114 12.14 -2.83 -0.86
C ALA A 114 12.74 -1.55 -0.27
N ILE A 115 11.87 -0.69 0.26
CA ILE A 115 12.27 0.58 0.91
C ILE A 115 11.74 0.57 2.33
N GLY A 116 12.63 0.81 3.30
CA GLY A 116 12.25 0.90 4.70
C GLY A 116 12.04 -0.43 5.40
N ILE A 117 12.56 -1.53 4.85
CA ILE A 117 12.51 -2.87 5.46
C ILE A 117 13.94 -3.31 5.81
N GLY A 118 14.13 -3.83 7.02
CA GLY A 118 15.42 -4.30 7.51
C GLY A 118 16.00 -5.42 6.66
N LYS A 119 17.32 -5.48 6.57
CA LYS A 119 18.02 -6.45 5.73
C LYS A 119 17.77 -7.89 6.16
N ASP A 120 17.67 -8.14 7.44
CA ASP A 120 17.32 -9.43 8.05
C ASP A 120 15.97 -9.96 7.51
N VAL A 121 14.96 -9.10 7.47
CA VAL A 121 13.65 -9.42 6.91
C VAL A 121 13.74 -9.69 5.39
N ILE A 122 14.53 -8.90 4.67
CA ILE A 122 14.72 -9.09 3.23
C ILE A 122 15.42 -10.41 2.92
N ASP A 123 16.52 -10.70 3.61
CA ASP A 123 17.32 -11.90 3.36
C ASP A 123 16.52 -13.19 3.64
N GLU A 124 15.63 -13.16 4.64
CA GLU A 124 14.85 -14.32 5.05
C GLU A 124 13.55 -14.48 4.22
N TYR A 125 12.78 -13.40 4.03
CA TYR A 125 11.43 -13.49 3.46
C TYR A 125 11.33 -12.97 2.02
N PHE A 126 12.23 -12.12 1.59
CA PHE A 126 12.23 -11.49 0.26
C PHE A 126 13.53 -11.77 -0.49
N THR A 127 14.07 -12.96 -0.34
CA THR A 127 15.35 -13.37 -0.92
C THR A 127 15.50 -12.92 -2.38
N GLY A 128 16.55 -12.18 -2.68
CA GLY A 128 16.81 -11.65 -4.02
C GLY A 128 16.19 -10.28 -4.31
N THR A 129 15.32 -9.75 -3.45
CA THR A 129 14.78 -8.40 -3.59
C THR A 129 15.85 -7.36 -3.22
N VAL A 130 16.03 -6.36 -4.08
CA VAL A 130 16.96 -5.26 -3.83
C VAL A 130 16.42 -4.36 -2.72
N SER A 131 17.25 -4.05 -1.72
CA SER A 131 16.95 -3.05 -0.69
C SER A 131 18.16 -2.16 -0.48
N ARG A 132 17.99 -0.86 -0.73
CA ARG A 132 19.05 0.17 -0.52
C ARG A 132 18.82 0.97 0.76
N ILE A 133 17.59 1.00 1.25
CA ILE A 133 17.18 1.73 2.44
C ILE A 133 16.58 0.72 3.41
N GLY A 134 17.31 0.42 4.49
CA GLY A 134 16.84 -0.41 5.57
C GLY A 134 15.77 0.32 6.41
N GLY A 135 15.21 -0.37 7.41
CA GLY A 135 14.18 0.20 8.29
C GLY A 135 13.61 -0.83 9.25
N ILE A 136 12.30 -1.05 9.17
CA ILE A 136 11.53 -1.85 10.11
C ILE A 136 12.00 -3.30 10.18
N THR A 137 11.99 -3.83 11.40
CA THR A 137 12.28 -5.23 11.71
C THR A 137 11.00 -6.06 11.76
N ILE A 138 11.13 -7.38 11.88
CA ILE A 138 9.99 -8.27 12.07
C ILE A 138 9.19 -7.92 13.34
N LYS A 139 9.87 -7.43 14.39
CA LYS A 139 9.22 -7.00 15.64
C LYS A 139 8.40 -5.72 15.45
N ASP A 140 8.82 -4.83 14.57
CA ASP A 140 8.06 -3.62 14.26
C ASP A 140 6.81 -3.97 13.45
N ILE A 141 6.91 -4.94 12.54
CA ILE A 141 5.77 -5.49 11.81
C ILE A 141 4.77 -6.14 12.79
N GLU A 142 5.27 -6.97 13.72
CA GLU A 142 4.45 -7.58 14.77
C GLU A 142 3.68 -6.53 15.58
N LYS A 143 4.37 -5.48 16.07
CA LYS A 143 3.72 -4.39 16.81
C LYS A 143 2.65 -3.66 16.01
N ASN A 144 2.88 -3.45 14.71
CA ASN A 144 1.90 -2.80 13.84
C ASN A 144 0.65 -3.66 13.67
N VAL A 145 0.83 -4.97 13.50
CA VAL A 145 -0.28 -5.92 13.39
C VAL A 145 -1.06 -5.99 14.71
N ASP A 146 -0.37 -6.11 15.83
CA ASP A 146 -0.97 -6.16 17.16
C ASP A 146 -1.78 -4.88 17.46
N LYS A 147 -1.23 -3.71 17.10
CA LYS A 147 -1.94 -2.44 17.22
C LYS A 147 -3.23 -2.40 16.40
N LEU A 148 -3.19 -2.87 15.14
CA LEU A 148 -4.37 -2.92 14.28
C LEU A 148 -5.41 -3.92 14.81
N HIS A 149 -4.94 -5.10 15.25
CA HIS A 149 -5.79 -6.13 15.83
C HIS A 149 -6.47 -5.63 17.12
N THR A 150 -5.69 -5.04 18.02
CA THR A 150 -6.21 -4.51 19.29
C THR A 150 -7.25 -3.41 19.04
N ALA A 151 -7.02 -2.53 18.06
CA ALA A 151 -7.98 -1.49 17.71
C ALA A 151 -9.28 -2.07 17.11
N ALA A 152 -9.18 -3.17 16.34
CA ALA A 152 -10.34 -3.80 15.71
C ALA A 152 -11.17 -4.65 16.70
N PHE A 153 -10.52 -5.20 17.72
CA PHE A 153 -11.12 -6.11 18.70
C PHE A 153 -11.03 -5.56 20.12
N ASP A 154 -11.19 -4.24 20.28
CA ASP A 154 -11.19 -3.62 21.61
C ASP A 154 -12.35 -4.19 22.44
N PRO A 155 -12.06 -4.96 23.52
CA PRO A 155 -13.08 -5.63 24.32
C PRO A 155 -13.99 -4.66 25.08
N LEU A 156 -13.59 -3.38 25.19
CA LEU A 156 -14.35 -2.37 25.91
C LEU A 156 -15.18 -1.48 24.99
N ASP A 157 -15.03 -1.61 23.67
CA ASP A 157 -15.77 -0.86 22.64
C ASP A 157 -15.81 0.67 22.91
N LEU A 158 -14.76 1.18 23.53
CA LEU A 158 -14.69 2.58 23.96
C LEU A 158 -14.26 3.56 22.86
N GLY A 159 -13.85 3.05 21.73
CA GLY A 159 -13.24 3.84 20.66
C GLY A 159 -13.70 3.51 19.26
N VAL A 160 -14.71 2.67 19.08
CA VAL A 160 -15.21 2.33 17.75
C VAL A 160 -16.04 3.49 17.21
N SER A 161 -15.39 4.30 16.39
CA SER A 161 -16.09 5.18 15.46
C SER A 161 -16.32 4.37 14.18
N ASP A 162 -17.55 4.35 13.68
CA ASP A 162 -17.88 3.78 12.37
C ASP A 162 -17.19 4.52 11.22
N GLU A 163 -16.51 5.63 11.52
CA GLU A 163 -15.75 6.41 10.55
C GLU A 163 -14.31 5.93 10.43
N LEU A 164 -13.86 5.70 9.20
CA LEU A 164 -12.45 5.45 8.90
C LEU A 164 -11.61 6.68 9.26
N GLU A 165 -10.63 6.49 10.14
CA GLU A 165 -9.71 7.55 10.51
C GLU A 165 -8.87 7.99 9.31
N SER A 166 -9.00 9.27 8.91
CA SER A 166 -8.15 9.85 7.88
C SER A 166 -6.75 10.09 8.44
N ARG A 167 -5.75 9.41 7.88
CA ARG A 167 -4.32 9.61 8.23
C ARG A 167 -3.75 10.91 7.67
N GLY A 168 -4.47 11.60 6.79
CA GLY A 168 -4.03 12.84 6.17
C GLY A 168 -3.08 12.68 4.99
N SER A 169 -2.83 11.46 4.49
CA SER A 169 -1.84 11.21 3.42
C SER A 169 -2.23 11.81 2.07
N HIS A 170 -3.51 11.81 1.72
CA HIS A 170 -3.99 12.36 0.44
C HIS A 170 -4.47 13.81 0.55
N LYS A 171 -4.85 14.24 1.72
CA LYS A 171 -5.32 15.60 2.01
C LYS A 171 -4.83 16.00 3.38
N PHE A 172 -4.24 17.20 3.48
CA PHE A 172 -3.78 17.74 4.76
C PHE A 172 -4.88 17.68 5.83
N ARG A 173 -4.52 17.17 7.00
CA ARG A 173 -5.32 17.16 8.21
C ARG A 173 -4.46 17.63 9.37
N SER A 174 -4.94 18.59 10.14
CA SER A 174 -4.21 19.09 11.31
C SER A 174 -3.96 17.99 12.32
N GLY A 175 -2.72 17.87 12.80
CA GLY A 175 -2.31 16.84 13.76
C GLY A 175 -2.15 15.42 13.19
N LYS A 176 -2.15 15.27 11.86
CA LYS A 176 -1.89 14.02 11.14
C LYS A 176 -0.58 14.12 10.36
N GLU A 177 -0.44 13.36 9.27
CA GLU A 177 0.76 13.36 8.44
C GLU A 177 1.12 14.78 7.97
N GLU A 178 2.39 15.15 8.16
CA GLU A 178 2.90 16.45 7.74
C GLU A 178 3.09 16.49 6.21
N HIS A 179 2.71 17.62 5.62
CA HIS A 179 2.86 17.86 4.20
C HIS A 179 3.82 19.02 3.96
N LEU A 180 4.71 18.87 2.98
CA LEU A 180 5.61 19.95 2.54
C LEU A 180 4.80 21.19 2.14
N TYR A 181 3.70 20.99 1.41
CA TYR A 181 2.75 22.04 1.05
C TYR A 181 1.51 21.93 1.94
N ASN A 182 1.56 22.58 3.09
CA ASN A 182 0.45 22.69 4.03
C ASN A 182 -0.18 24.10 3.95
N PRO A 183 -1.34 24.33 4.59
CA PRO A 183 -2.00 25.64 4.55
C PRO A 183 -1.11 26.81 4.97
N GLN A 184 -0.18 26.60 5.91
CA GLN A 184 0.71 27.65 6.40
C GLN A 184 1.79 27.99 5.37
N THR A 185 2.44 27.01 4.76
CA THR A 185 3.46 27.24 3.73
C THR A 185 2.86 27.88 2.49
N ILE A 186 1.67 27.43 2.06
CA ILE A 186 0.95 28.03 0.93
C ILE A 186 0.55 29.47 1.23
N TYR A 187 0.00 29.73 2.42
CA TYR A 187 -0.38 31.10 2.84
C TYR A 187 0.83 32.05 2.83
N MET A 188 1.96 31.63 3.42
CA MET A 188 3.17 32.45 3.45
C MET A 188 3.67 32.78 2.04
N LEU A 189 3.71 31.82 1.14
CA LEU A 189 4.13 32.04 -0.24
C LEU A 189 3.19 33.03 -0.95
N GLN A 190 1.88 32.84 -0.80
CA GLN A 190 0.88 33.72 -1.40
C GLN A 190 0.99 35.16 -0.86
N GLN A 191 1.21 35.32 0.42
CA GLN A 191 1.39 36.65 1.01
C GLN A 191 2.67 37.30 0.51
N ALA A 192 3.79 36.59 0.59
CA ALA A 192 5.07 37.11 0.11
C ALA A 192 5.01 37.59 -1.35
N THR A 193 4.36 36.83 -2.21
CA THR A 193 4.24 37.18 -3.64
C THR A 193 3.28 38.33 -3.89
N ARG A 194 2.18 38.44 -3.12
CA ARG A 194 1.19 39.54 -3.26
C ARG A 194 1.72 40.88 -2.75
N THR A 195 2.49 40.85 -1.67
CA THR A 195 3.01 42.07 -1.03
C THR A 195 4.41 42.45 -1.50
N GLY A 196 5.11 41.55 -2.23
CA GLY A 196 6.53 41.76 -2.59
C GLY A 196 7.46 41.67 -1.38
N ASP A 197 7.03 41.06 -0.27
CA ASP A 197 7.80 40.98 0.98
C ASP A 197 8.84 39.85 0.92
N TYR A 198 10.10 40.25 0.75
CA TYR A 198 11.22 39.32 0.67
C TYR A 198 11.55 38.64 2.00
N GLU A 199 11.32 39.30 3.13
CA GLU A 199 11.55 38.71 4.44
C GLU A 199 10.54 37.58 4.72
N LEU A 200 9.30 37.75 4.29
CA LEU A 200 8.27 36.74 4.36
C LEU A 200 8.57 35.57 3.45
N TYR A 201 9.14 35.83 2.25
CA TYR A 201 9.62 34.79 1.35
C TYR A 201 10.77 33.98 1.96
N LYS A 202 11.72 34.62 2.65
CA LYS A 202 12.78 33.92 3.37
C LYS A 202 12.24 33.00 4.47
N LYS A 203 11.21 33.43 5.19
CA LYS A 203 10.54 32.60 6.20
C LYS A 203 9.89 31.37 5.56
N TYR A 204 9.18 31.56 4.46
CA TYR A 204 8.65 30.44 3.67
C TYR A 204 9.73 29.47 3.23
N SER A 205 10.81 29.98 2.65
CA SER A 205 11.95 29.17 2.18
C SER A 205 12.59 28.37 3.32
N HIS A 206 12.76 28.99 4.48
CA HIS A 206 13.25 28.31 5.68
C HIS A 206 12.34 27.18 6.15
N MET A 207 11.03 27.41 6.15
CA MET A 207 10.05 26.36 6.51
C MET A 207 10.15 25.16 5.54
N ILE A 208 10.20 25.41 4.23
CA ILE A 208 10.33 24.33 3.23
C ILE A 208 11.60 23.53 3.45
N LEU A 209 12.73 24.21 3.67
CA LEU A 209 14.03 23.55 3.89
C LEU A 209 14.11 22.80 5.23
N SER A 210 13.43 23.27 6.27
CA SER A 210 13.40 22.60 7.58
C SER A 210 12.53 21.33 7.58
N LEU A 211 11.47 21.30 6.77
CA LEU A 211 10.60 20.11 6.63
C LEU A 211 11.25 18.96 5.86
N ILE A 212 12.34 19.21 5.13
CA ILE A 212 13.09 18.16 4.41
C ILE A 212 13.87 17.24 5.39
N HIS A 213 14.02 17.64 6.65
CA HIS A 213 14.77 16.92 7.67
C HIS A 213 13.92 16.19 8.71
N ILE A 214 12.60 16.07 8.47
CA ILE A 214 11.68 15.34 9.34
C ILE A 214 11.57 13.87 8.92
#